data_84897ee84e750c2fc2b837ebd66d7630
#
_entry.id   84897ee84e750c2fc2b837ebd66d7630
#
_cell.length_a   1.000
_cell.length_b   1.000
_cell.length_c   1.000
_cell.angle_alpha   90.00
_cell.angle_beta   90.00
_cell.angle_gamma   90.00
#
_symmetry.space_group_name_H-M   'P 1'
#
loop_
_entity.id
_entity.type
_entity.pdbx_description
1 polymer ?
#
loop_
_entity_poly.entity_id
_entity_poly.type
_entity_poly.pdbx_seq_one_letter_code
_entity_poly.pdbx_strand_id
1 'polypeptide(L)'
;KKLSLKSGKNIFFIPQKVEDSGFYSYEIQVITEKNFDTLMDNNRAWAYTKASGKPRALIISEDARLDRYIINALKGIEVSHISSDNIPTKLFQLQNYQTIILNDISSIRFSEEQMKQIQTYVRDLGGGLIMIGGENSFGTGGYYDTPVEEALPVSMDIRKERKMPTMALVLAID
;
A
#
# COMPACT_ATOMS: atom_id res chain seq x y z
N LYS A 1 -26.43 26.80 9.09
CA LYS A 1 -27.11 25.97 10.10
C LYS A 1 -27.32 26.83 11.33
N LYS A 2 -28.55 26.93 11.85
CA LYS A 2 -28.80 27.62 13.15
C LYS A 2 -28.44 26.66 14.29
N LEU A 3 -27.69 27.15 15.26
CA LEU A 3 -27.21 26.40 16.39
C LEU A 3 -27.53 27.17 17.68
N SER A 4 -27.93 26.45 18.72
CA SER A 4 -28.11 27.05 20.07
C SER A 4 -26.83 26.80 20.86
N LEU A 5 -26.29 27.87 21.46
CA LEU A 5 -25.08 27.80 22.26
C LEU A 5 -25.44 27.71 23.73
N LYS A 6 -24.67 26.92 24.49
CA LYS A 6 -24.72 26.88 25.94
C LYS A 6 -23.56 27.69 26.49
N SER A 7 -23.66 28.15 27.73
CA SER A 7 -22.55 28.80 28.43
C SER A 7 -21.34 27.85 28.50
N GLY A 8 -20.15 28.31 28.16
CA GLY A 8 -18.93 27.56 28.15
C GLY A 8 -18.56 27.00 26.74
N LYS A 9 -17.76 25.95 26.70
CA LYS A 9 -17.23 25.37 25.46
C LYS A 9 -18.32 24.57 24.71
N ASN A 10 -18.54 24.93 23.44
CA ASN A 10 -19.45 24.21 22.54
C ASN A 10 -18.62 23.55 21.43
N ILE A 11 -18.92 22.29 21.10
CA ILE A 11 -18.25 21.52 20.04
C ILE A 11 -19.32 21.05 19.07
N PHE A 12 -19.12 21.33 17.79
CA PHE A 12 -20.00 20.91 16.71
C PHE A 12 -19.23 20.09 15.69
N PHE A 13 -19.82 18.98 15.23
CA PHE A 13 -19.30 18.18 14.15
C PHE A 13 -20.11 18.46 12.87
N ILE A 14 -19.43 18.87 11.82
CA ILE A 14 -20.02 19.11 10.51
C ILE A 14 -19.37 18.14 9.54
N PRO A 15 -19.98 16.96 9.29
CA PRO A 15 -19.44 16.00 8.34
C PRO A 15 -19.47 16.60 6.94
N GLN A 16 -18.35 16.50 6.24
CA GLN A 16 -18.20 16.90 4.85
C GLN A 16 -17.68 15.72 4.05
N LYS A 17 -18.38 15.36 2.97
CA LYS A 17 -17.92 14.34 2.03
C LYS A 17 -17.06 15.02 0.97
N VAL A 18 -15.86 14.52 0.78
CA VAL A 18 -14.93 14.94 -0.26
C VAL A 18 -14.89 13.84 -1.31
N GLU A 19 -15.17 14.14 -2.58
CA GLU A 19 -15.27 13.14 -3.65
C GLU A 19 -14.00 13.09 -4.50
N ASP A 20 -13.35 14.24 -4.69
CA ASP A 20 -12.14 14.34 -5.51
C ASP A 20 -10.88 14.49 -4.67
N SER A 21 -9.75 14.09 -5.25
CA SER A 21 -8.45 14.38 -4.67
C SER A 21 -8.08 15.85 -4.87
N GLY A 22 -7.47 16.47 -3.87
CA GLY A 22 -7.07 17.87 -3.95
C GLY A 22 -6.86 18.51 -2.60
N PHE A 23 -6.54 19.80 -2.63
CA PHE A 23 -6.50 20.63 -1.43
C PHE A 23 -7.84 21.32 -1.26
N TYR A 24 -8.39 21.21 -0.05
CA TYR A 24 -9.64 21.82 0.35
C TYR A 24 -9.37 22.83 1.44
N SER A 25 -9.94 24.03 1.29
CA SER A 25 -9.98 25.04 2.31
C SER A 25 -11.41 25.20 2.81
N TYR A 26 -11.58 25.24 4.09
CA TYR A 26 -12.87 25.45 4.74
C TYR A 26 -12.82 26.78 5.49
N GLU A 27 -13.76 27.65 5.20
CA GLU A 27 -14.03 28.84 5.98
C GLU A 27 -15.23 28.57 6.89
N ILE A 28 -15.06 28.80 8.16
CA ILE A 28 -16.14 28.73 9.14
C ILE A 28 -16.37 30.14 9.65
N GLN A 29 -17.59 30.61 9.52
CA GLN A 29 -18.01 31.90 10.03
C GLN A 29 -19.15 31.74 11.00
N VAL A 30 -19.02 32.34 12.18
CA VAL A 30 -20.09 32.46 13.15
C VAL A 30 -20.84 33.78 12.87
N ILE A 31 -22.15 33.68 12.70
CA ILE A 31 -23.03 34.84 12.48
C ILE A 31 -23.96 34.92 13.67
N THR A 32 -23.85 36.00 14.43
CA THR A 32 -24.71 36.29 15.58
C THR A 32 -25.59 37.51 15.32
N GLU A 33 -26.64 37.69 16.13
CA GLU A 33 -27.38 38.93 16.15
C GLU A 33 -26.52 40.04 16.76
N LYS A 34 -26.65 41.26 16.22
CA LYS A 34 -25.74 42.39 16.46
C LYS A 34 -25.46 42.74 17.92
N ASN A 35 -26.27 42.30 18.87
CA ASN A 35 -26.15 42.65 20.27
C ASN A 35 -25.52 41.57 21.17
N PHE A 36 -25.14 40.44 20.61
CA PHE A 36 -24.62 39.29 21.39
C PHE A 36 -23.15 38.99 21.13
N ASP A 37 -22.50 39.79 20.30
CA ASP A 37 -21.10 39.58 19.93
C ASP A 37 -20.31 40.86 20.20
N THR A 38 -19.30 40.73 21.03
CA THR A 38 -18.41 41.83 21.41
C THR A 38 -17.10 41.87 20.63
N LEU A 39 -16.77 40.80 19.89
CA LEU A 39 -15.49 40.62 19.17
C LEU A 39 -15.73 39.95 17.82
N MET A 40 -16.14 40.73 16.83
CA MET A 40 -16.46 40.22 15.49
C MET A 40 -15.24 39.61 14.74
N ASP A 41 -14.03 39.99 15.11
CA ASP A 41 -12.79 39.56 14.44
C ASP A 41 -12.47 38.08 14.69
N ASN A 42 -13.02 37.46 15.74
CA ASN A 42 -12.81 36.05 16.06
C ASN A 42 -13.89 35.12 15.48
N ASN A 43 -14.83 35.67 14.71
CA ASN A 43 -15.95 34.92 14.13
C ASN A 43 -15.58 34.11 12.90
N ARG A 44 -14.35 34.17 12.43
CA ARG A 44 -13.87 33.44 11.27
C ARG A 44 -12.72 32.54 11.62
N ALA A 45 -12.76 31.32 11.11
CA ALA A 45 -11.67 30.38 11.21
C ALA A 45 -11.50 29.65 9.87
N TRP A 46 -10.26 29.29 9.61
CA TRP A 46 -9.87 28.56 8.40
C TRP A 46 -9.30 27.20 8.78
N ALA A 47 -9.67 26.20 8.02
CA ALA A 47 -9.07 24.86 8.10
C ALA A 47 -8.70 24.38 6.72
N TYR A 48 -7.63 23.64 6.63
CA TYR A 48 -7.13 23.09 5.37
C TYR A 48 -6.96 21.59 5.50
N THR A 49 -7.32 20.87 4.45
CA THR A 49 -7.06 19.44 4.36
C THR A 49 -6.65 19.06 2.94
N LYS A 50 -5.81 18.03 2.83
CA LYS A 50 -5.47 17.40 1.56
C LYS A 50 -6.24 16.09 1.47
N ALA A 51 -7.13 15.97 0.49
CA ALA A 51 -7.74 14.70 0.14
C ALA A 51 -6.83 13.98 -0.86
N SER A 52 -6.39 12.80 -0.50
CA SER A 52 -5.72 11.89 -1.43
C SER A 52 -6.78 11.10 -2.20
N GLY A 53 -6.51 10.80 -3.47
CA GLY A 53 -7.34 9.92 -4.27
C GLY A 53 -7.42 8.50 -3.70
N LYS A 54 -8.12 7.60 -4.38
CA LYS A 54 -8.13 6.19 -4.01
C LYS A 54 -6.69 5.66 -3.99
N PRO A 55 -6.33 4.87 -2.97
CA PRO A 55 -5.03 4.23 -2.98
C PRO A 55 -4.90 3.32 -4.20
N ARG A 56 -3.69 3.24 -4.75
CA ARG A 56 -3.37 2.46 -5.94
C ARG A 56 -2.44 1.32 -5.59
N ALA A 57 -2.74 0.12 -6.07
CA ALA A 57 -1.88 -1.05 -5.94
C ALA A 57 -1.45 -1.54 -7.33
N LEU A 58 -0.20 -1.96 -7.45
CA LEU A 58 0.35 -2.58 -8.64
C LEU A 58 0.53 -4.07 -8.39
N ILE A 59 -0.16 -4.91 -9.16
CA ILE A 59 0.08 -6.36 -9.16
C ILE A 59 1.02 -6.68 -10.32
N ILE A 60 2.09 -7.41 -10.02
CA ILE A 60 3.03 -7.95 -10.98
C ILE A 60 2.91 -9.47 -10.94
N SER A 61 2.44 -10.07 -12.01
CA SER A 61 2.24 -11.53 -12.12
C SER A 61 2.21 -11.99 -13.57
N GLU A 62 2.34 -13.31 -13.78
CA GLU A 62 2.21 -13.91 -15.10
C GLU A 62 0.79 -14.51 -15.34
N ASP A 63 -0.02 -14.70 -14.30
CA ASP A 63 -1.36 -15.26 -14.41
C ASP A 63 -2.46 -14.32 -13.93
N ALA A 64 -2.99 -13.53 -14.85
CA ALA A 64 -4.10 -12.62 -14.59
C ALA A 64 -5.37 -13.29 -14.05
N ARG A 65 -5.52 -14.62 -14.21
CA ARG A 65 -6.69 -15.34 -13.68
C ARG A 65 -6.62 -15.47 -12.16
N LEU A 66 -5.43 -15.69 -11.61
CA LEU A 66 -5.20 -15.73 -10.17
C LEU A 66 -5.35 -14.36 -9.54
N ASP A 67 -4.92 -13.30 -10.24
CA ASP A 67 -5.04 -11.93 -9.77
C ASP A 67 -6.47 -11.47 -9.52
N ARG A 68 -7.43 -12.04 -10.25
CA ARG A 68 -8.85 -11.71 -10.09
C ARG A 68 -9.33 -11.88 -8.64
N TYR A 69 -8.84 -12.87 -7.91
CA TYR A 69 -9.21 -13.08 -6.51
C TYR A 69 -8.64 -11.98 -5.62
N ILE A 70 -7.40 -11.56 -5.88
CA ILE A 70 -6.74 -10.46 -5.16
C ILE A 70 -7.46 -9.15 -5.46
N ILE A 71 -7.73 -8.85 -6.73
CA ILE A 71 -8.43 -7.63 -7.16
C ILE A 71 -9.81 -7.53 -6.51
N ASN A 72 -10.56 -8.63 -6.47
CA ASN A 72 -11.88 -8.67 -5.85
C ASN A 72 -11.84 -8.48 -4.32
N ALA A 73 -10.73 -8.85 -3.67
CA ALA A 73 -10.54 -8.65 -2.24
C ALA A 73 -10.18 -7.20 -1.89
N LEU A 74 -9.51 -6.48 -2.80
CA LEU A 74 -9.02 -5.10 -2.61
C LEU A 74 -10.10 -4.04 -2.93
N LYS A 75 -11.26 -4.16 -2.28
CA LYS A 75 -12.35 -3.20 -2.46
C LYS A 75 -11.94 -1.79 -2.02
N GLY A 76 -12.16 -0.80 -2.90
CA GLY A 76 -11.83 0.61 -2.62
C GLY A 76 -10.39 1.01 -2.97
N ILE A 77 -9.57 0.08 -3.45
CA ILE A 77 -8.23 0.31 -3.99
C ILE A 77 -8.30 0.25 -5.51
N GLU A 78 -7.62 1.15 -6.18
CA GLU A 78 -7.45 1.11 -7.64
C GLU A 78 -6.28 0.17 -7.94
N VAL A 79 -6.57 -0.95 -8.60
CA VAL A 79 -5.58 -1.99 -8.86
C VAL A 79 -5.19 -1.98 -10.33
N SER A 80 -3.89 -1.88 -10.60
CA SER A 80 -3.29 -2.08 -11.92
C SER A 80 -2.60 -3.44 -11.95
N HIS A 81 -2.76 -4.19 -13.03
CA HIS A 81 -2.05 -5.44 -13.27
C HIS A 81 -1.07 -5.27 -14.44
N ILE A 82 0.13 -5.80 -14.29
CA ILE A 82 1.14 -5.90 -15.36
C ILE A 82 1.81 -7.27 -15.34
N SER A 83 2.23 -7.70 -16.53
CA SER A 83 3.13 -8.86 -16.70
C SER A 83 4.59 -8.46 -16.54
N SER A 84 5.49 -9.46 -16.50
CA SER A 84 6.94 -9.25 -16.39
C SER A 84 7.52 -8.37 -17.49
N ASP A 85 6.93 -8.38 -18.69
CA ASP A 85 7.41 -7.58 -19.82
C ASP A 85 7.25 -6.07 -19.61
N ASN A 86 6.38 -5.69 -18.69
CA ASN A 86 6.02 -4.28 -18.43
C ASN A 86 6.45 -3.78 -17.05
N ILE A 87 7.36 -4.49 -16.38
CA ILE A 87 7.85 -4.07 -15.06
C ILE A 87 8.51 -2.70 -15.16
N PRO A 88 8.12 -1.72 -14.33
CA PRO A 88 8.70 -0.39 -14.34
C PRO A 88 10.22 -0.41 -14.18
N THR A 89 10.90 0.35 -15.01
CA THR A 89 12.36 0.45 -14.98
C THR A 89 12.85 1.68 -14.22
N LYS A 90 11.93 2.53 -13.75
CA LYS A 90 12.28 3.77 -13.05
C LYS A 90 11.47 3.95 -11.78
N LEU A 91 12.15 4.38 -10.74
CA LEU A 91 11.57 4.54 -9.41
C LEU A 91 10.33 5.44 -9.37
N PHE A 92 10.31 6.54 -10.15
CA PHE A 92 9.17 7.46 -10.17
C PHE A 92 7.87 6.80 -10.69
N GLN A 93 7.97 5.72 -11.48
CA GLN A 93 6.81 4.98 -11.94
C GLN A 93 6.18 4.16 -10.80
N LEU A 94 7.01 3.62 -9.90
CA LEU A 94 6.56 2.88 -8.72
C LEU A 94 5.90 3.81 -7.70
N GLN A 95 6.31 5.06 -7.60
CA GLN A 95 5.73 6.07 -6.69
C GLN A 95 4.25 6.39 -6.96
N ASN A 96 3.74 6.03 -8.14
CA ASN A 96 2.32 6.18 -8.45
C ASN A 96 1.44 5.20 -7.68
N TYR A 97 2.03 4.21 -7.00
CA TYR A 97 1.35 3.17 -6.24
C TYR A 97 1.73 3.28 -4.77
N GLN A 98 0.81 2.95 -3.87
CA GLN A 98 1.06 2.83 -2.44
C GLN A 98 1.56 1.44 -2.07
N THR A 99 1.25 0.44 -2.89
CA THR A 99 1.62 -0.96 -2.66
C THR A 99 1.94 -1.66 -3.97
N ILE A 100 3.01 -2.46 -3.96
CA ILE A 100 3.38 -3.39 -5.01
C ILE A 100 3.09 -4.80 -4.50
N ILE A 101 2.45 -5.62 -5.31
CA ILE A 101 2.11 -7.00 -5.01
C ILE A 101 2.80 -7.89 -6.05
N LEU A 102 3.74 -8.71 -5.59
CA LEU A 102 4.38 -9.74 -6.40
C LEU A 102 3.58 -11.03 -6.21
N ASN A 103 2.83 -11.44 -7.22
CA ASN A 103 1.97 -12.62 -7.14
C ASN A 103 2.52 -13.76 -8.00
N ASP A 104 3.09 -14.78 -7.34
CA ASP A 104 3.70 -15.97 -7.94
C ASP A 104 4.57 -15.68 -9.18
N ILE A 105 5.50 -14.75 -9.03
CA ILE A 105 6.43 -14.34 -10.07
C ILE A 105 7.86 -14.64 -9.66
N SER A 106 8.67 -15.19 -10.57
CA SER A 106 10.06 -15.54 -10.31
C SER A 106 11.00 -14.34 -10.40
N SER A 107 12.05 -14.33 -9.58
CA SER A 107 13.09 -13.30 -9.58
C SER A 107 13.79 -13.15 -10.94
N ILE A 108 13.87 -14.23 -11.74
CA ILE A 108 14.48 -14.20 -13.08
C ILE A 108 13.76 -13.25 -14.06
N ARG A 109 12.51 -12.88 -13.74
CA ARG A 109 11.72 -11.93 -14.53
C ARG A 109 12.10 -10.48 -14.26
N PHE A 110 12.89 -10.23 -13.24
CA PHE A 110 13.35 -8.89 -12.88
C PHE A 110 14.84 -8.73 -13.22
N SER A 111 15.22 -7.59 -13.74
CA SER A 111 16.62 -7.19 -13.73
C SER A 111 17.07 -6.83 -12.31
N GLU A 112 18.36 -6.91 -12.05
CA GLU A 112 18.94 -6.49 -10.77
C GLU A 112 18.59 -5.02 -10.43
N GLU A 113 18.58 -4.17 -11.43
CA GLU A 113 18.20 -2.76 -11.28
C GLU A 113 16.73 -2.60 -10.86
N GLN A 114 15.81 -3.37 -11.46
CA GLN A 114 14.40 -3.34 -11.07
C GLN A 114 14.19 -3.82 -9.63
N MET A 115 14.90 -4.86 -9.20
CA MET A 115 14.86 -5.33 -7.82
C MET A 115 15.40 -4.29 -6.83
N LYS A 116 16.51 -3.60 -7.17
CA LYS A 116 17.04 -2.47 -6.38
C LYS A 116 16.05 -1.31 -6.29
N GLN A 117 15.32 -1.02 -7.35
CA GLN A 117 14.30 0.03 -7.33
C GLN A 117 13.11 -0.34 -6.45
N ILE A 118 12.69 -1.62 -6.44
CA ILE A 118 11.66 -2.10 -5.52
C ILE A 118 12.17 -1.98 -4.07
N GLN A 119 13.41 -2.36 -3.78
CA GLN A 119 14.00 -2.20 -2.45
C GLN A 119 14.02 -0.73 -2.01
N THR A 120 14.50 0.18 -2.87
CA THR A 120 14.51 1.62 -2.61
C THR A 120 13.09 2.16 -2.40
N TYR A 121 12.14 1.73 -3.21
CA TYR A 121 10.74 2.11 -3.07
C TYR A 121 10.17 1.74 -1.69
N VAL A 122 10.50 0.56 -1.19
CA VAL A 122 10.04 0.11 0.14
C VAL A 122 10.78 0.85 1.25
N ARG A 123 12.13 0.80 1.22
CA ARG A 123 12.98 1.25 2.32
C ARG A 123 13.06 2.76 2.45
N ASP A 124 13.23 3.45 1.32
CA ASP A 124 13.55 4.88 1.32
C ASP A 124 12.30 5.75 1.08
N LEU A 125 11.30 5.23 0.38
CA LEU A 125 10.07 5.97 0.07
C LEU A 125 8.85 5.50 0.87
N GLY A 126 8.98 4.44 1.68
CA GLY A 126 7.91 3.94 2.53
C GLY A 126 6.77 3.26 1.78
N GLY A 127 7.02 2.76 0.57
CA GLY A 127 6.06 1.99 -0.21
C GLY A 127 5.77 0.62 0.39
N GLY A 128 4.56 0.10 0.20
CA GLY A 128 4.20 -1.26 0.62
C GLY A 128 4.68 -2.32 -0.37
N LEU A 129 5.19 -3.44 0.12
CA LEU A 129 5.52 -4.62 -0.68
C LEU A 129 4.85 -5.84 -0.10
N ILE A 130 4.14 -6.58 -0.95
CA ILE A 130 3.51 -7.85 -0.61
C ILE A 130 4.02 -8.90 -1.60
N MET A 131 4.50 -10.04 -1.09
CA MET A 131 4.79 -11.21 -1.92
C MET A 131 3.78 -12.30 -1.59
N ILE A 132 3.10 -12.80 -2.62
CA ILE A 132 2.14 -13.90 -2.52
C ILE A 132 2.82 -15.15 -3.04
N GLY A 133 2.77 -16.21 -2.23
CA GLY A 133 3.44 -17.49 -2.51
C GLY A 133 2.78 -18.29 -3.61
N GLY A 134 3.60 -19.04 -4.31
CA GLY A 134 3.28 -20.05 -5.31
C GLY A 134 4.56 -20.78 -5.68
N GLU A 135 4.54 -21.52 -6.77
CA GLU A 135 5.70 -22.32 -7.24
C GLU A 135 6.88 -21.44 -7.68
N ASN A 136 6.60 -20.20 -8.11
CA ASN A 136 7.58 -19.27 -8.68
C ASN A 136 7.95 -18.12 -7.72
N SER A 137 7.67 -18.25 -6.43
CA SER A 137 7.91 -17.19 -5.47
C SER A 137 8.87 -17.62 -4.35
N PHE A 138 9.30 -16.67 -3.52
CA PHE A 138 10.21 -16.87 -2.40
C PHE A 138 11.49 -17.60 -2.80
N GLY A 139 11.97 -18.54 -1.99
CA GLY A 139 13.19 -19.31 -2.24
C GLY A 139 13.15 -20.12 -3.52
N THR A 140 12.02 -20.76 -3.85
CA THR A 140 11.81 -21.51 -5.10
C THR A 140 11.80 -20.58 -6.31
N GLY A 141 11.33 -19.34 -6.15
CA GLY A 141 11.36 -18.30 -7.17
C GLY A 141 12.71 -17.62 -7.36
N GLY A 142 13.75 -18.04 -6.63
CA GLY A 142 15.12 -17.54 -6.80
C GLY A 142 15.39 -16.18 -6.15
N TYR A 143 14.63 -15.79 -5.13
CA TYR A 143 14.81 -14.50 -4.45
C TYR A 143 15.87 -14.50 -3.35
N TYR A 144 16.51 -15.64 -3.08
CA TYR A 144 17.62 -15.72 -2.11
C TYR A 144 18.75 -14.76 -2.49
N ASP A 145 19.26 -14.01 -1.52
CA ASP A 145 20.34 -13.02 -1.67
C ASP A 145 20.04 -11.93 -2.74
N THR A 146 18.77 -11.50 -2.82
CA THR A 146 18.34 -10.44 -3.72
C THR A 146 17.88 -9.18 -2.98
N PRO A 147 17.89 -7.99 -3.64
CA PRO A 147 17.35 -6.76 -3.06
C PRO A 147 15.87 -6.86 -2.63
N VAL A 148 15.09 -7.72 -3.28
CA VAL A 148 13.69 -7.96 -2.91
C VAL A 148 13.58 -8.75 -1.61
N GLU A 149 14.44 -9.76 -1.39
CA GLU A 149 14.50 -10.47 -0.11
C GLU A 149 14.83 -9.51 1.04
N GLU A 150 15.80 -8.61 0.84
CA GLU A 150 16.17 -7.61 1.85
C GLU A 150 15.04 -6.63 2.19
N ALA A 151 14.10 -6.42 1.27
CA ALA A 151 12.92 -5.57 1.49
C ALA A 151 11.77 -6.30 2.20
N LEU A 152 11.82 -7.63 2.28
CA LEU A 152 10.80 -8.47 2.92
C LEU A 152 11.21 -8.90 4.34
N PRO A 153 10.25 -9.12 5.24
CA PRO A 153 10.54 -9.51 6.63
C PRO A 153 10.87 -11.00 6.79
N VAL A 154 11.31 -11.68 5.75
CA VAL A 154 11.55 -13.14 5.72
C VAL A 154 12.89 -13.44 5.07
N SER A 155 13.62 -14.45 5.59
CA SER A 155 14.81 -14.98 4.93
C SER A 155 14.44 -16.16 4.05
N MET A 156 14.98 -16.18 2.83
CA MET A 156 14.72 -17.22 1.84
C MET A 156 15.84 -18.25 1.73
N ASP A 157 16.75 -18.28 2.72
CA ASP A 157 17.83 -19.28 2.82
C ASP A 157 17.26 -20.66 3.18
N ILE A 158 16.95 -21.46 2.17
CA ILE A 158 16.40 -22.81 2.31
C ILE A 158 17.38 -23.76 3.01
N ARG A 159 18.68 -23.46 3.01
CA ARG A 159 19.71 -24.33 3.60
C ARG A 159 19.65 -24.41 5.13
N LYS A 160 19.10 -23.40 5.80
CA LYS A 160 19.00 -23.35 7.27
C LYS A 160 17.88 -24.25 7.83
N GLU A 161 16.93 -24.68 7.05
CA GLU A 161 15.77 -25.47 7.50
C GLU A 161 15.77 -26.94 7.08
N ARG A 162 16.80 -27.42 6.37
CA ARG A 162 16.90 -28.85 6.06
C ARG A 162 17.26 -29.64 7.33
N LYS A 163 16.30 -29.91 8.18
CA LYS A 163 16.24 -31.16 8.91
C LYS A 163 16.00 -32.25 7.88
N MET A 164 17.08 -32.84 7.37
CA MET A 164 16.94 -34.06 6.56
C MET A 164 16.25 -35.12 7.42
N PRO A 165 15.06 -35.60 7.07
CA PRO A 165 14.50 -36.74 7.76
C PRO A 165 15.50 -37.89 7.60
N THR A 166 15.88 -38.52 8.71
CA THR A 166 16.70 -39.73 8.70
C THR A 166 15.86 -40.81 8.04
N MET A 167 16.14 -41.12 6.79
CA MET A 167 15.45 -42.18 6.08
C MET A 167 16.29 -43.47 6.24
N ALA A 168 15.72 -44.48 6.91
CA ALA A 168 16.27 -45.80 6.94
C ALA A 168 15.58 -46.64 5.82
N LEU A 169 16.37 -47.02 4.83
CA LEU A 169 15.93 -47.96 3.77
C LEU A 169 16.36 -49.37 4.13
N VAL A 170 15.43 -50.27 4.36
CA VAL A 170 15.68 -51.69 4.54
C VAL A 170 15.29 -52.41 3.25
N LEU A 171 16.29 -53.00 2.56
CA LEU A 171 16.08 -53.89 1.41
C LEU A 171 16.11 -55.31 1.91
N ALA A 172 14.98 -56.04 1.83
CA ALA A 172 14.94 -57.48 2.00
C ALA A 172 14.93 -58.10 0.60
N ILE A 173 15.92 -58.93 0.31
CA ILE A 173 16.04 -59.71 -0.93
C ILE A 173 15.79 -61.17 -0.57
N ASP A 174 14.80 -61.80 -1.24
CA ASP A 174 14.49 -63.23 -1.11
C ASP A 174 15.21 -64.02 -2.21
#